data_62355b6d63951fb930f39445523cd3be
#
_entry.id   62355b6d63951fb930f39445523cd3be
#
_cell.length_a   1.000
_cell.length_b   1.000
_cell.length_c   1.000
_cell.angle_alpha   90.00
_cell.angle_beta   90.00
_cell.angle_gamma   90.00
#
_symmetry.space_group_name_H-M   'P 1'
#
loop_
_entity.id
_entity.type
_entity.pdbx_description
1 polymer ?
#
loop_
_entity_poly.entity_id
_entity_poly.type
_entity_poly.pdbx_seq_one_letter_code
_entity_poly.pdbx_strand_id
1 'polypeptide(L)'
;MRAPVVVLSGGTSRERRVSVASAQHLVEVLAEREDATRWWFWTPEGAVVEHAASELAAHARPFESDFAPAGDGHGWASIDAALDSLAASAPDAVILLALHGGDGENGAVQAALEERRLAFTASGSEASRLAFDKDGARSAVHRFRAPAL
;
A
#
# COMPACT_ATOMS: atom_id res chain seq x y z
N MET A 1 -10.44 0.51 22.24
CA MET A 1 -10.33 1.28 20.96
C MET A 1 -9.93 0.33 19.86
N ARG A 2 -10.47 0.46 18.65
CA ARG A 2 -10.02 -0.35 17.50
C ARG A 2 -8.70 0.23 16.98
N ALA A 3 -7.78 -0.63 16.55
CA ALA A 3 -6.53 -0.18 15.91
C ALA A 3 -6.85 0.65 14.65
N PRO A 4 -6.17 1.79 14.43
CA PRO A 4 -6.34 2.55 13.21
C PRO A 4 -5.95 1.73 11.97
N VAL A 5 -6.65 1.95 10.87
CA VAL A 5 -6.34 1.35 9.57
C VAL A 5 -5.87 2.45 8.63
N VAL A 6 -4.79 2.20 7.91
CA VAL A 6 -4.32 3.07 6.84
C VAL A 6 -4.37 2.30 5.53
N VAL A 7 -5.15 2.77 4.56
CA VAL A 7 -5.13 2.23 3.20
C VAL A 7 -4.12 3.02 2.38
N LEU A 8 -3.05 2.37 1.94
CA LEU A 8 -2.03 2.97 1.10
C LEU A 8 -2.23 2.55 -0.35
N SER A 9 -2.47 3.54 -1.20
CA SER A 9 -2.72 3.37 -2.64
C SER A 9 -1.83 4.28 -3.49
N GLY A 10 -1.88 4.12 -4.80
CA GLY A 10 -1.08 4.89 -5.75
C GLY A 10 0.29 4.28 -6.00
N GLY A 11 1.33 5.04 -5.77
CA GLY A 11 2.71 4.64 -5.97
C GLY A 11 3.36 5.21 -7.21
N THR A 12 4.68 5.07 -7.28
CA THR A 12 5.51 5.60 -8.37
C THR A 12 5.48 4.71 -9.62
N SER A 13 4.89 3.50 -9.53
CA SER A 13 4.84 2.54 -10.63
C SER A 13 3.81 2.91 -11.71
N ARG A 14 3.93 2.30 -12.88
CA ARG A 14 2.94 2.43 -13.96
C ARG A 14 1.59 1.81 -13.60
N GLU A 15 1.56 0.92 -12.60
CA GLU A 15 0.36 0.23 -12.13
C GLU A 15 -0.40 1.00 -11.05
N ARG A 16 -0.05 2.27 -10.77
CA ARG A 16 -0.73 3.11 -9.77
C ARG A 16 -2.25 3.22 -9.98
N ARG A 17 -2.72 3.13 -11.23
CA ARG A 17 -4.15 3.13 -11.55
C ARG A 17 -4.85 1.86 -11.06
N VAL A 18 -4.20 0.72 -11.17
CA VAL A 18 -4.67 -0.56 -10.63
C VAL A 18 -4.72 -0.48 -9.11
N SER A 19 -3.70 0.14 -8.51
CA SER A 19 -3.67 0.41 -7.07
C SER A 19 -4.87 1.25 -6.60
N VAL A 20 -5.21 2.31 -7.32
CA VAL A 20 -6.38 3.15 -7.03
C VAL A 20 -7.67 2.35 -7.13
N ALA A 21 -7.84 1.55 -8.18
CA ALA A 21 -9.01 0.68 -8.35
C ALA A 21 -9.14 -0.35 -7.20
N SER A 22 -8.03 -0.93 -6.78
CA SER A 22 -8.00 -1.85 -5.63
C SER A 22 -8.41 -1.14 -4.33
N ALA A 23 -7.93 0.08 -4.11
CA ALA A 23 -8.31 0.88 -2.94
C ALA A 23 -9.80 1.26 -2.96
N GLN A 24 -10.38 1.57 -4.12
CA GLN A 24 -11.82 1.86 -4.25
C GLN A 24 -12.67 0.70 -3.73
N HIS A 25 -12.26 -0.55 -3.99
CA HIS A 25 -12.97 -1.73 -3.49
C HIS A 25 -12.98 -1.78 -1.96
N LEU A 26 -11.97 -1.23 -1.32
CA LEU A 26 -11.87 -1.19 0.14
C LEU A 26 -12.77 -0.14 0.77
N VAL A 27 -13.23 0.88 0.03
CA VAL A 27 -14.13 1.92 0.57
C VAL A 27 -15.41 1.29 1.12
N GLU A 28 -16.06 0.43 0.34
CA GLU A 28 -17.28 -0.27 0.76
C GLU A 28 -17.02 -1.24 1.92
N VAL A 29 -15.92 -1.99 1.84
CA VAL A 29 -15.56 -3.00 2.86
C VAL A 29 -15.25 -2.34 4.21
N LEU A 30 -14.68 -1.15 4.19
CA LEU A 30 -14.27 -0.43 5.40
C LEU A 30 -15.27 0.64 5.86
N ALA A 31 -16.44 0.75 5.21
CA ALA A 31 -17.45 1.76 5.54
C ALA A 31 -17.86 1.75 7.02
N GLU A 32 -17.98 0.55 7.65
CA GLU A 32 -18.29 0.41 9.09
C GLU A 32 -17.12 0.82 10.01
N ARG A 33 -15.97 1.16 9.46
CA ARG A 33 -14.76 1.58 10.16
C ARG A 33 -14.25 2.95 9.70
N GLU A 34 -15.09 3.74 9.09
CA GLU A 34 -14.71 5.02 8.50
C GLU A 34 -14.01 5.95 9.51
N ASP A 35 -14.47 5.96 10.76
CA ASP A 35 -13.91 6.73 11.88
C ASP A 35 -12.49 6.30 12.30
N ALA A 36 -12.05 5.10 11.91
CA ALA A 36 -10.75 4.53 12.24
C ALA A 36 -9.90 4.23 10.99
N THR A 37 -10.35 4.69 9.82
CA THR A 37 -9.66 4.44 8.53
C THR A 37 -9.14 5.74 7.95
N ARG A 38 -7.86 5.73 7.63
CA ARG A 38 -7.17 6.83 6.93
C ARG A 38 -6.85 6.39 5.52
N TRP A 39 -6.98 7.28 4.55
CA TRP A 39 -6.75 7.00 3.14
C TRP A 39 -5.55 7.80 2.66
N TRP A 40 -4.50 7.09 2.27
CA TRP A 40 -3.24 7.66 1.82
C TRP A 40 -3.03 7.34 0.35
N PHE A 41 -2.74 8.40 -0.41
CA PHE A 41 -2.35 8.29 -1.80
C PHE A 41 -0.87 8.64 -1.93
N TRP A 42 -0.08 7.66 -2.35
CA TRP A 42 1.32 7.85 -2.70
C TRP A 42 1.38 8.36 -4.13
N THR A 43 1.81 9.62 -4.30
CA THR A 43 1.82 10.29 -5.61
C THR A 43 2.93 9.74 -6.51
N PRO A 44 2.82 9.91 -7.83
CA PRO A 44 3.89 9.53 -8.77
C PRO A 44 5.23 10.22 -8.49
N GLU A 45 5.19 11.42 -7.90
CA GLU A 45 6.36 12.23 -7.53
C GLU A 45 6.99 11.80 -6.20
N GLY A 46 6.36 10.87 -5.48
CA GLY A 46 6.89 10.29 -4.25
C GLY A 46 6.33 10.87 -2.94
N ALA A 47 5.51 11.91 -3.00
CA ALA A 47 4.83 12.44 -1.83
C ALA A 47 3.68 11.53 -1.40
N VAL A 48 3.24 11.65 -0.15
CA VAL A 48 2.02 10.99 0.35
C VAL A 48 1.00 12.05 0.74
N VAL A 49 -0.23 11.90 0.28
CA VAL A 49 -1.34 12.80 0.57
C VAL A 49 -2.44 12.02 1.27
N GLU A 50 -2.92 12.53 2.40
CA GLU A 50 -4.12 12.02 3.05
C GLU A 50 -5.37 12.64 2.41
N HIS A 51 -6.40 11.83 2.19
CA HIS A 51 -7.61 12.26 1.50
C HIS A 51 -8.85 11.57 2.07
N ALA A 52 -10.04 12.08 1.72
CA ALA A 52 -11.29 11.46 2.13
C ALA A 52 -11.64 10.23 1.26
N ALA A 53 -12.28 9.23 1.88
CA ALA A 53 -12.82 8.07 1.15
C ALA A 53 -13.76 8.47 0.00
N SER A 54 -14.52 9.56 0.19
CA SER A 54 -15.45 10.09 -0.82
C SER A 54 -14.76 10.58 -2.09
N GLU A 55 -13.55 11.13 -1.99
CA GLU A 55 -12.77 11.54 -3.16
C GLU A 55 -12.38 10.31 -4.00
N LEU A 56 -11.94 9.26 -3.33
CA LEU A 56 -11.59 8.01 -3.98
C LEU A 56 -12.82 7.35 -4.62
N ALA A 57 -13.95 7.31 -3.92
CA ALA A 57 -15.21 6.76 -4.43
C ALA A 57 -15.75 7.54 -5.64
N ALA A 58 -15.54 8.85 -5.67
CA ALA A 58 -15.99 9.73 -6.78
C ALA A 58 -15.14 9.59 -8.05
N HIS A 59 -13.95 8.95 -7.97
CA HIS A 59 -13.07 8.78 -9.14
C HIS A 59 -13.61 7.71 -10.09
N ALA A 60 -14.38 8.13 -11.10
CA ALA A 60 -15.25 7.25 -11.88
C ALA A 60 -14.51 6.27 -12.82
N ARG A 61 -13.27 6.56 -13.22
CA ARG A 61 -12.53 5.81 -14.24
C ARG A 61 -11.07 5.55 -13.84
N PRO A 62 -10.85 4.68 -12.83
CA PRO A 62 -9.51 4.49 -12.25
C PRO A 62 -8.48 3.92 -13.22
N PHE A 63 -8.90 3.22 -14.30
CA PHE A 63 -7.99 2.68 -15.30
C PHE A 63 -7.69 3.66 -16.45
N GLU A 64 -8.50 4.71 -16.61
CA GLU A 64 -8.39 5.64 -17.75
C GLU A 64 -7.75 6.97 -17.36
N SER A 65 -7.91 7.41 -16.12
CA SER A 65 -7.41 8.68 -15.62
C SER A 65 -6.65 8.54 -14.32
N ASP A 66 -5.69 9.42 -14.08
CA ASP A 66 -4.95 9.44 -12.83
C ASP A 66 -5.80 10.03 -11.71
N PHE A 67 -5.74 9.42 -10.54
CA PHE A 67 -6.34 9.95 -9.34
C PHE A 67 -5.46 11.09 -8.81
N ALA A 68 -6.07 12.21 -8.51
CA ALA A 68 -5.43 13.37 -7.94
C ALA A 68 -6.32 13.92 -6.80
N PRO A 69 -6.15 13.45 -5.58
CA PRO A 69 -6.95 13.92 -4.46
C PRO A 69 -6.65 15.38 -4.17
N ALA A 70 -7.69 16.16 -3.83
CA ALA A 70 -7.51 17.50 -3.35
C ALA A 70 -6.77 17.50 -2.00
N GLY A 71 -7.02 16.45 -1.21
CA GLY A 71 -6.48 16.33 0.14
C GLY A 71 -7.13 17.31 1.11
N ASP A 72 -6.86 17.09 2.39
CA ASP A 72 -7.30 17.98 3.48
C ASP A 72 -6.18 18.93 3.96
N GLY A 73 -5.08 18.97 3.21
CA GLY A 73 -3.87 19.71 3.56
C GLY A 73 -2.86 18.88 4.38
N HIS A 74 -3.17 17.66 4.72
CA HIS A 74 -2.21 16.74 5.35
C HIS A 74 -1.47 15.96 4.29
N GLY A 75 -0.14 16.00 4.36
CA GLY A 75 0.73 15.29 3.44
C GLY A 75 2.17 15.24 3.93
N TRP A 76 2.94 14.36 3.32
CA TRP A 76 4.36 14.15 3.61
C TRP A 76 5.16 14.16 2.32
N ALA A 77 6.38 14.66 2.40
CA ALA A 77 7.26 14.78 1.24
C ALA A 77 7.71 13.42 0.67
N SER A 78 7.60 12.35 1.45
CA SER A 78 7.98 10.99 1.04
C SER A 78 7.20 9.94 1.81
N ILE A 79 7.22 8.71 1.31
CA ILE A 79 6.67 7.56 2.01
C ILE A 79 7.34 7.34 3.38
N ASP A 80 8.65 7.51 3.46
CA ASP A 80 9.38 7.38 4.73
C ASP A 80 8.90 8.39 5.78
N ALA A 81 8.74 9.66 5.40
CA ALA A 81 8.23 10.69 6.28
C ALA A 81 6.81 10.39 6.77
N ALA A 82 5.95 9.85 5.90
CA ALA A 82 4.61 9.43 6.27
C ALA A 82 4.63 8.26 7.27
N LEU A 83 5.45 7.26 7.03
CA LEU A 83 5.59 6.09 7.90
C LEU A 83 6.23 6.45 9.25
N ASP A 84 7.22 7.35 9.29
CA ASP A 84 7.80 7.87 10.53
C ASP A 84 6.74 8.59 11.38
N SER A 85 5.93 9.43 10.74
CA SER A 85 4.82 10.13 11.41
C SER A 85 3.79 9.14 11.95
N LEU A 86 3.45 8.10 11.19
CA LEU A 86 2.51 7.07 11.63
C LEU A 86 3.05 6.26 12.80
N ALA A 87 4.29 5.80 12.73
CA ALA A 87 4.93 5.04 13.79
C ALA A 87 5.00 5.82 15.12
N ALA A 88 5.19 7.14 15.04
CA ALA A 88 5.22 8.00 16.21
C ALA A 88 3.82 8.26 16.81
N SER A 89 2.79 8.40 15.97
CA SER A 89 1.44 8.82 16.39
C SER A 89 0.47 7.67 16.63
N ALA A 90 0.63 6.56 15.90
CA ALA A 90 -0.25 5.39 15.94
C ALA A 90 0.55 4.09 15.68
N PRO A 91 1.43 3.67 16.60
CA PRO A 91 2.29 2.50 16.41
C PRO A 91 1.52 1.17 16.30
N ASP A 92 0.26 1.14 16.70
CA ASP A 92 -0.66 0.02 16.59
C ASP A 92 -1.48 0.02 15.29
N ALA A 93 -1.24 0.98 14.40
CA ALA A 93 -1.93 1.05 13.12
C ALA A 93 -1.63 -0.18 12.24
N VAL A 94 -2.61 -0.58 11.44
CA VAL A 94 -2.48 -1.63 10.42
C VAL A 94 -2.55 -1.00 9.04
N ILE A 95 -1.53 -1.22 8.22
CA ILE A 95 -1.47 -0.70 6.87
C ILE A 95 -2.01 -1.75 5.89
N LEU A 96 -3.07 -1.41 5.16
CA LEU A 96 -3.58 -2.18 4.04
C LEU A 96 -2.85 -1.72 2.77
N LEU A 97 -1.99 -2.56 2.24
CA LEU A 97 -1.25 -2.29 1.01
C LEU A 97 -2.14 -2.59 -0.20
N ALA A 98 -2.69 -1.54 -0.81
CA ALA A 98 -3.40 -1.62 -2.09
C ALA A 98 -2.48 -1.28 -3.28
N LEU A 99 -1.15 -1.35 -3.07
CA LEU A 99 -0.15 -1.02 -4.07
C LEU A 99 0.01 -2.14 -5.10
N HIS A 100 0.36 -1.75 -6.33
CA HIS A 100 0.69 -2.66 -7.41
C HIS A 100 1.96 -2.22 -8.15
N GLY A 101 2.80 -3.21 -8.46
CA GLY A 101 4.05 -3.03 -9.18
C GLY A 101 5.13 -2.25 -8.43
N GLY A 102 6.34 -2.26 -8.95
CA GLY A 102 7.47 -1.48 -8.43
C GLY A 102 7.70 -1.67 -6.94
N ASP A 103 7.88 -0.56 -6.23
CA ASP A 103 8.20 -0.54 -4.80
C ASP A 103 7.08 -1.10 -3.91
N GLY A 104 5.86 -1.19 -4.42
CA GLY A 104 4.74 -1.81 -3.72
C GLY A 104 4.86 -3.34 -3.61
N GLU A 105 5.57 -3.97 -4.54
CA GLU A 105 5.66 -5.43 -4.65
C GLU A 105 7.09 -5.99 -4.52
N ASN A 106 8.12 -5.17 -4.75
CA ASN A 106 9.52 -5.62 -4.75
C ASN A 106 10.16 -5.75 -3.37
N GLY A 107 9.39 -5.53 -2.30
CA GLY A 107 9.85 -5.60 -0.92
C GLY A 107 10.33 -4.26 -0.33
N ALA A 108 10.42 -3.19 -1.10
CA ALA A 108 10.94 -1.90 -0.62
C ALA A 108 10.03 -1.27 0.44
N VAL A 109 8.73 -1.14 0.15
CA VAL A 109 7.75 -0.60 1.11
C VAL A 109 7.61 -1.53 2.32
N GLN A 110 7.61 -2.84 2.09
CA GLN A 110 7.55 -3.83 3.17
C GLN A 110 8.74 -3.71 4.13
N ALA A 111 9.95 -3.52 3.61
CA ALA A 111 11.15 -3.29 4.43
C ALA A 111 11.03 -2.01 5.27
N ALA A 112 10.54 -0.92 4.67
CA ALA A 112 10.33 0.33 5.37
C ALA A 112 9.30 0.22 6.52
N LEU A 113 8.27 -0.61 6.34
CA LEU A 113 7.27 -0.91 7.36
C LEU A 113 7.84 -1.80 8.48
N GLU A 114 8.59 -2.85 8.12
CA GLU A 114 9.26 -3.74 9.07
C GLU A 114 10.27 -3.01 9.95
N GLU A 115 11.06 -2.10 9.37
CA GLU A 115 12.01 -1.27 10.11
C GLU A 115 11.34 -0.45 11.22
N ARG A 116 10.14 0.02 10.95
CA ARG A 116 9.32 0.81 11.88
C ARG A 116 8.41 -0.03 12.77
N ARG A 117 8.42 -1.35 12.60
CA ARG A 117 7.56 -2.31 13.33
C ARG A 117 6.06 -2.02 13.15
N LEU A 118 5.68 -1.46 12.02
CA LEU A 118 4.29 -1.24 11.65
C LEU A 118 3.68 -2.52 11.10
N ALA A 119 2.47 -2.85 11.54
CA ALA A 119 1.74 -4.00 11.01
C ALA A 119 1.18 -3.69 9.61
N PHE A 120 1.25 -4.66 8.70
CA PHE A 120 0.74 -4.49 7.33
C PHE A 120 0.21 -5.78 6.74
N THR A 121 -0.61 -5.66 5.71
CA THR A 121 -1.06 -6.79 4.90
C THR A 121 -0.03 -7.14 3.83
N ALA A 122 -0.04 -8.36 3.36
CA ALA A 122 0.88 -8.97 2.40
C ALA A 122 2.09 -9.68 3.03
N SER A 123 2.96 -10.20 2.19
CA SER A 123 4.18 -10.88 2.62
C SER A 123 5.26 -9.89 3.09
N GLY A 124 6.17 -10.35 3.92
CA GLY A 124 7.32 -9.56 4.35
C GLY A 124 8.28 -9.21 3.20
N SER A 125 9.20 -8.30 3.48
CA SER A 125 10.11 -7.71 2.47
C SER A 125 10.95 -8.75 1.72
N GLU A 126 11.48 -9.75 2.43
CA GLU A 126 12.32 -10.80 1.82
C GLU A 126 11.51 -11.68 0.86
N ALA A 127 10.32 -12.12 1.29
CA ALA A 127 9.45 -12.93 0.46
C ALA A 127 8.93 -12.15 -0.76
N SER A 128 8.58 -10.87 -0.59
CA SER A 128 8.16 -9.98 -1.66
C SER A 128 9.27 -9.79 -2.69
N ARG A 129 10.50 -9.53 -2.25
CA ARG A 129 11.66 -9.38 -3.14
C ARG A 129 11.93 -10.66 -3.93
N LEU A 130 11.87 -11.83 -3.26
CA LEU A 130 12.06 -13.11 -3.92
C LEU A 130 10.97 -13.39 -4.97
N ALA A 131 9.71 -13.11 -4.64
CA ALA A 131 8.59 -13.31 -5.54
C ALA A 131 8.63 -12.36 -6.76
N PHE A 132 9.11 -11.14 -6.57
CA PHE A 132 9.24 -10.15 -7.62
C PHE A 132 10.37 -10.49 -8.62
N ASP A 133 11.43 -11.15 -8.16
CA ASP A 133 12.49 -11.70 -9.01
C ASP A 133 12.01 -13.05 -9.61
N LYS A 134 11.63 -13.02 -10.88
CA LYS A 134 11.09 -14.21 -11.58
C LYS A 134 12.07 -15.40 -11.61
N ASP A 135 13.36 -15.14 -11.73
CA ASP A 135 14.38 -16.19 -11.76
C ASP A 135 14.65 -16.74 -10.35
N GLY A 136 14.70 -15.86 -9.37
CA GLY A 136 14.79 -16.23 -7.96
C GLY A 136 13.59 -17.04 -7.51
N ALA A 137 12.38 -16.61 -7.83
CA ALA A 137 11.13 -17.31 -7.52
C ALA A 137 11.10 -18.71 -8.18
N ARG A 138 11.45 -18.82 -9.46
CA ARG A 138 11.54 -20.11 -10.16
C ARG A 138 12.53 -21.04 -9.50
N SER A 139 13.70 -20.55 -9.14
CA SER A 139 14.75 -21.34 -8.47
C SER A 139 14.32 -21.80 -7.08
N ALA A 140 13.60 -20.96 -6.33
CA ALA A 140 13.04 -21.32 -5.03
C ALA A 140 12.00 -22.43 -5.15
N VAL A 141 11.04 -22.31 -6.09
CA VAL A 141 10.01 -23.33 -6.32
C VAL A 141 10.62 -24.67 -6.72
N HIS A 142 11.67 -24.68 -7.54
CA HIS A 142 12.36 -25.93 -7.92
C HIS A 142 12.98 -26.66 -6.74
N ARG A 143 13.45 -25.95 -5.71
CA ARG A 143 14.01 -26.59 -4.48
C ARG A 143 12.95 -27.28 -3.64
N PHE A 144 11.69 -26.85 -3.73
CA PHE A 144 10.57 -27.39 -2.95
C PHE A 144 9.71 -28.40 -3.73
N ARG A 145 10.02 -28.66 -5.00
CA ARG A 145 9.36 -29.76 -5.71
C ARG A 145 9.77 -31.05 -5.05
N ALA A 146 8.79 -31.76 -4.46
CA ALA A 146 8.98 -33.13 -4.04
C ALA A 146 9.50 -33.93 -5.25
N PRO A 147 10.47 -34.88 -5.04
CA PRO A 147 10.84 -35.78 -6.10
C PRO A 147 9.57 -36.48 -6.60
N ALA A 148 9.41 -36.56 -7.91
CA ALA A 148 8.32 -37.33 -8.49
C ALA A 148 8.44 -38.76 -7.97
N LEU A 149 7.39 -39.25 -7.30
CA LEU A 149 7.25 -40.63 -6.91
C LEU A 149 7.25 -41.53 -8.14
#